data_bf40621c88348b0c27233ddee5a122b3
#
_entry.id   bf40621c88348b0c27233ddee5a122b3
#
_cell.length_a   1.000
_cell.length_b   1.000
_cell.length_c   1.000
_cell.angle_alpha   90.00
_cell.angle_beta   90.00
_cell.angle_gamma   90.00
#
_symmetry.space_group_name_H-M   'P 1'
#
loop_
_entity.id
_entity.type
_entity.pdbx_description
1 polymer ?
#
loop_
_entity_poly.entity_id
_entity_poly.type
_entity_poly.pdbx_seq_one_letter_code
_entity_poly.pdbx_strand_id
1 'polypeptide(L)'
;LNKYRNIKTSNNVMIIGAGEATNVIMREIQNSSYLANSNIACIIDDDRRKVGKYIRGVKVIGTRDKIKEAAKLYDIDEIIFAIPSASNEVKRDILNICKETDCTLKILPGVYQMVDGEINVNSIRNVDVLDLLGRDPIEVDIESIMGYVKDKVIMVTGGGGSIGSELCRQLVSHKPKQLIIFDIYENNAYDIQQELKINYPDAN
;
A
#
# COMPACT_ATOMS: atom_id res chain seq x y z
N LEU A 1 -10.60 2.43 43.55
CA LEU A 1 -10.47 3.88 43.72
C LEU A 1 -9.37 4.37 42.78
N ASN A 2 -9.69 5.39 41.98
CA ASN A 2 -8.88 6.11 40.97
C ASN A 2 -8.53 5.39 39.65
N LYS A 3 -9.53 5.29 38.79
CA LYS A 3 -9.37 5.26 37.33
C LYS A 3 -9.35 6.69 36.80
N TYR A 4 -8.30 7.45 37.01
CA TYR A 4 -7.97 8.53 36.10
C TYR A 4 -7.09 7.94 35.00
N ARG A 5 -7.70 7.48 33.94
CA ARG A 5 -7.03 7.32 32.65
C ARG A 5 -6.60 8.72 32.26
N ASN A 6 -5.29 9.03 32.34
CA ASN A 6 -4.73 10.21 31.71
C ASN A 6 -5.21 10.21 30.26
N ILE A 7 -6.02 11.19 29.90
CA ILE A 7 -6.41 11.41 28.52
C ILE A 7 -5.12 11.84 27.82
N LYS A 8 -4.49 10.89 27.12
CA LYS A 8 -3.30 11.13 26.34
C LYS A 8 -3.69 12.13 25.24
N THR A 9 -3.14 13.32 25.26
CA THR A 9 -3.50 14.41 24.33
C THR A 9 -2.76 14.28 22.99
N SER A 10 -1.78 13.40 22.88
CA SER A 10 -1.02 13.15 21.65
C SER A 10 -0.78 11.67 21.45
N ASN A 11 -0.82 11.23 20.20
CA ASN A 11 -0.52 9.87 19.74
C ASN A 11 1.00 9.77 19.48
N ASN A 12 1.73 8.93 20.23
CA ASN A 12 3.16 8.75 20.02
C ASN A 12 3.41 7.75 18.89
N VAL A 13 4.16 8.19 17.91
CA VAL A 13 4.42 7.43 16.67
C VAL A 13 5.90 7.05 16.60
N MET A 14 6.15 5.77 16.29
CA MET A 14 7.46 5.28 15.86
C MET A 14 7.44 5.07 14.35
N ILE A 15 8.46 5.56 13.64
CA ILE A 15 8.61 5.30 12.21
C ILE A 15 9.71 4.27 12.00
N ILE A 16 9.44 3.26 11.18
CA ILE A 16 10.43 2.26 10.74
C ILE A 16 10.87 2.58 9.32
N GLY A 17 12.14 2.86 9.16
CA GLY A 17 12.80 3.38 7.97
C GLY A 17 13.23 4.83 8.17
N ALA A 18 14.46 5.16 7.83
CA ALA A 18 15.05 6.50 7.90
C ALA A 18 15.47 6.94 6.48
N GLY A 19 14.55 6.81 5.53
CA GLY A 19 14.74 7.13 4.11
C GLY A 19 13.91 8.32 3.64
N GLU A 20 13.78 8.46 2.33
CA GLU A 20 13.00 9.52 1.68
C GLU A 20 11.54 9.50 2.10
N ALA A 21 10.93 8.31 2.16
CA ALA A 21 9.55 8.14 2.59
C ALA A 21 9.29 8.76 3.98
N THR A 22 10.22 8.59 4.92
CA THR A 22 10.13 9.18 6.26
C THR A 22 10.18 10.70 6.21
N ASN A 23 11.06 11.28 5.37
CA ASN A 23 11.11 12.72 5.19
C ASN A 23 9.78 13.29 4.68
N VAL A 24 9.14 12.60 3.73
CA VAL A 24 7.83 13.00 3.19
C VAL A 24 6.76 12.90 4.27
N ILE A 25 6.67 11.76 4.97
CA ILE A 25 5.70 11.54 6.06
C ILE A 25 5.84 12.63 7.12
N MET A 26 7.07 12.92 7.57
CA MET A 26 7.30 13.92 8.62
C MET A 26 6.94 15.33 8.18
N ARG A 27 7.14 15.68 6.90
CA ARG A 27 6.74 16.97 6.34
C ARG A 27 5.21 17.12 6.32
N GLU A 28 4.53 16.06 5.89
CA GLU A 28 3.08 16.07 5.77
C GLU A 28 2.37 16.05 7.15
N ILE A 29 2.94 15.33 8.13
CA ILE A 29 2.43 15.34 9.52
C ILE A 29 2.40 16.76 10.09
N GLN A 30 3.40 17.57 9.76
CA GLN A 30 3.48 18.96 10.20
C GLN A 30 2.45 19.87 9.51
N ASN A 31 1.98 19.49 8.32
CA ASN A 31 1.11 20.31 7.46
C ASN A 31 -0.34 19.83 7.39
N SER A 32 -0.65 18.61 7.83
CA SER A 32 -1.99 18.02 7.68
C SER A 32 -2.73 17.90 9.02
N SER A 33 -4.05 18.13 8.96
CA SER A 33 -4.95 17.93 10.10
C SER A 33 -5.12 16.45 10.50
N TYR A 34 -4.79 15.51 9.61
CA TYR A 34 -4.97 14.07 9.81
C TYR A 34 -4.09 13.49 10.93
N LEU A 35 -2.92 14.10 11.15
CA LEU A 35 -1.97 13.70 12.20
C LEU A 35 -1.62 14.87 13.15
N ALA A 36 -2.46 15.89 13.21
CA ALA A 36 -2.23 17.11 14.01
C ALA A 36 -1.95 16.82 15.51
N ASN A 37 -2.41 15.67 16.01
CA ASN A 37 -2.17 15.23 17.38
C ASN A 37 -1.12 14.11 17.49
N SER A 38 -0.32 13.88 16.44
CA SER A 38 0.71 12.83 16.44
C SER A 38 2.08 13.41 16.74
N ASN A 39 2.78 12.80 17.69
CA ASN A 39 4.15 13.11 18.06
C ASN A 39 5.07 11.99 17.56
N ILE A 40 5.97 12.28 16.63
CA ILE A 40 6.97 11.29 16.21
C ILE A 40 8.05 11.21 17.28
N ALA A 41 7.99 10.16 18.09
CA ALA A 41 8.86 10.00 19.24
C ALA A 41 10.26 9.47 18.88
N CYS A 42 10.35 8.57 17.88
CA CYS A 42 11.61 7.97 17.44
C CYS A 42 11.51 7.35 16.05
N ILE A 43 12.70 7.05 15.49
CA ILE A 43 12.86 6.36 14.22
C ILE A 43 13.75 5.14 14.42
N ILE A 44 13.44 4.03 13.73
CA ILE A 44 14.23 2.79 13.66
C ILE A 44 14.70 2.61 12.21
N ASP A 45 15.96 2.24 12.01
CA ASP A 45 16.50 1.90 10.67
C ASP A 45 17.62 0.88 10.80
N ASP A 46 17.61 -0.17 9.98
CA ASP A 46 18.61 -1.23 10.02
C ASP A 46 19.99 -0.81 9.52
N ASP A 47 20.10 0.31 8.82
CA ASP A 47 21.38 0.88 8.44
C ASP A 47 22.05 1.50 9.66
N ARG A 48 23.01 0.77 10.24
CA ARG A 48 23.77 1.20 11.43
C ARG A 48 24.44 2.56 11.26
N ARG A 49 24.72 3.00 10.03
CA ARG A 49 25.33 4.31 9.75
C ARG A 49 24.35 5.47 10.03
N LYS A 50 23.07 5.19 10.09
CA LYS A 50 22.01 6.17 10.40
C LYS A 50 21.70 6.23 11.90
N VAL A 51 22.00 5.19 12.66
CA VAL A 51 21.75 5.14 14.10
C VAL A 51 22.47 6.28 14.80
N GLY A 52 21.78 6.98 15.67
CA GLY A 52 22.27 8.17 16.39
C GLY A 52 22.10 9.49 15.61
N LYS A 53 21.78 9.44 14.31
CA LYS A 53 21.49 10.63 13.51
C LYS A 53 20.06 11.13 13.73
N TYR A 54 19.80 12.34 13.27
CA TYR A 54 18.50 13.00 13.36
C TYR A 54 17.90 13.24 12.00
N ILE A 55 16.62 12.97 11.85
CA ILE A 55 15.81 13.33 10.68
C ILE A 55 14.76 14.32 11.17
N ARG A 56 14.78 15.55 10.66
CA ARG A 56 13.86 16.62 11.06
C ARG A 56 13.69 16.75 12.58
N GLY A 57 14.79 16.61 13.33
CA GLY A 57 14.79 16.74 14.79
C GLY A 57 14.43 15.45 15.55
N VAL A 58 14.04 14.37 14.89
CA VAL A 58 13.75 13.08 15.52
C VAL A 58 14.93 12.13 15.37
N LYS A 59 15.32 11.49 16.47
CA LYS A 59 16.50 10.62 16.53
C LYS A 59 16.22 9.23 15.96
N VAL A 60 17.17 8.70 15.17
CA VAL A 60 17.23 7.27 14.82
C VAL A 60 17.89 6.55 16.00
N ILE A 61 17.11 5.78 16.75
CA ILE A 61 17.54 5.25 18.06
C ILE A 61 18.16 3.86 17.99
N GLY A 62 17.96 3.12 16.88
CA GLY A 62 18.50 1.76 16.74
C GLY A 62 18.01 1.05 15.49
N THR A 63 18.34 -0.24 15.44
CA THR A 63 17.91 -1.19 14.40
C THR A 63 16.64 -1.94 14.87
N ARG A 64 16.09 -2.84 14.03
CA ARG A 64 14.82 -3.56 14.29
C ARG A 64 14.78 -4.29 15.65
N ASP A 65 15.92 -4.67 16.21
CA ASP A 65 16.05 -5.29 17.54
C ASP A 65 15.60 -4.37 18.69
N LYS A 66 15.57 -3.06 18.46
CA LYS A 66 15.14 -2.07 19.45
C LYS A 66 13.64 -1.75 19.43
N ILE A 67 12.87 -2.27 18.47
CA ILE A 67 11.45 -1.94 18.31
C ILE A 67 10.66 -2.16 19.61
N LYS A 68 10.78 -3.34 20.22
CA LYS A 68 10.01 -3.69 21.45
C LYS A 68 10.40 -2.84 22.65
N GLU A 69 11.68 -2.60 22.81
CA GLU A 69 12.22 -1.75 23.89
C GLU A 69 11.75 -0.31 23.70
N ALA A 70 11.87 0.20 22.49
CA ALA A 70 11.47 1.56 22.14
C ALA A 70 9.95 1.77 22.27
N ALA A 71 9.14 0.78 21.88
CA ALA A 71 7.69 0.86 22.03
C ALA A 71 7.28 1.12 23.49
N LYS A 72 7.93 0.46 24.43
CA LYS A 72 7.69 0.64 25.86
C LYS A 72 8.28 1.94 26.39
N LEU A 73 9.54 2.24 26.02
CA LEU A 73 10.28 3.40 26.56
C LEU A 73 9.66 4.73 26.16
N TYR A 74 9.18 4.83 24.92
CA TYR A 74 8.58 6.05 24.37
C TYR A 74 7.04 6.05 24.42
N ASP A 75 6.43 5.05 25.07
CA ASP A 75 4.98 4.89 25.19
C ASP A 75 4.28 5.04 23.81
N ILE A 76 4.74 4.21 22.85
CA ILE A 76 4.32 4.27 21.46
C ILE A 76 2.90 3.69 21.30
N ASP A 77 2.03 4.45 20.65
CA ASP A 77 0.67 4.05 20.31
C ASP A 77 0.59 3.46 18.91
N GLU A 78 1.43 3.98 17.98
CA GLU A 78 1.37 3.66 16.57
C GLU A 78 2.76 3.46 15.98
N ILE A 79 2.90 2.42 15.17
CA ILE A 79 4.12 2.14 14.39
C ILE A 79 3.79 2.27 12.90
N ILE A 80 4.54 3.12 12.19
CA ILE A 80 4.41 3.29 10.73
C ILE A 80 5.61 2.64 10.05
N PHE A 81 5.35 1.60 9.24
CA PHE A 81 6.35 1.01 8.37
C PHE A 81 6.53 1.85 7.11
N ALA A 82 7.65 2.56 7.00
CA ALA A 82 7.94 3.55 5.96
C ALA A 82 9.13 3.15 5.07
N ILE A 83 9.18 1.88 4.62
CA ILE A 83 10.19 1.36 3.69
C ILE A 83 9.48 0.76 2.47
N PRO A 84 9.00 1.58 1.51
CA PRO A 84 8.25 1.11 0.35
C PRO A 84 9.03 0.13 -0.54
N SER A 85 10.36 0.25 -0.54
CA SER A 85 11.28 -0.59 -1.32
C SER A 85 11.75 -1.84 -0.59
N ALA A 86 11.25 -2.13 0.62
CA ALA A 86 11.66 -3.32 1.37
C ALA A 86 11.19 -4.59 0.66
N SER A 87 12.07 -5.60 0.62
CA SER A 87 11.66 -6.94 0.18
C SER A 87 10.56 -7.49 1.11
N ASN A 88 9.76 -8.41 0.58
CA ASN A 88 8.69 -9.03 1.37
C ASN A 88 9.21 -9.77 2.60
N GLU A 89 10.42 -10.34 2.52
CA GLU A 89 11.08 -10.98 3.66
C GLU A 89 11.36 -9.97 4.77
N VAL A 90 12.03 -8.87 4.43
CA VAL A 90 12.35 -7.78 5.40
C VAL A 90 11.08 -7.18 5.98
N LYS A 91 10.06 -6.93 5.15
CA LYS A 91 8.77 -6.42 5.59
C LYS A 91 8.13 -7.37 6.61
N ARG A 92 8.03 -8.65 6.26
CA ARG A 92 7.44 -9.67 7.13
C ARG A 92 8.16 -9.79 8.47
N ASP A 93 9.49 -9.82 8.45
CA ASP A 93 10.29 -9.95 9.68
C ASP A 93 10.06 -8.77 10.62
N ILE A 94 10.09 -7.55 10.09
CA ILE A 94 9.86 -6.34 10.89
C ILE A 94 8.42 -6.30 11.41
N LEU A 95 7.42 -6.57 10.57
CA LEU A 95 6.02 -6.59 10.99
C LEU A 95 5.75 -7.66 12.03
N ASN A 96 6.41 -8.83 11.98
CA ASN A 96 6.31 -9.85 13.02
C ASN A 96 6.85 -9.35 14.37
N ILE A 97 7.97 -8.61 14.37
CA ILE A 97 8.47 -7.99 15.59
C ILE A 97 7.45 -6.96 16.13
N CYS A 98 6.89 -6.14 15.25
CA CYS A 98 5.91 -5.12 15.64
C CYS A 98 4.64 -5.72 16.24
N LYS A 99 4.18 -6.89 15.76
CA LYS A 99 3.01 -7.60 16.30
C LYS A 99 3.17 -8.02 17.76
N GLU A 100 4.39 -8.15 18.25
CA GLU A 100 4.64 -8.46 19.65
C GLU A 100 4.57 -7.22 20.55
N THR A 101 4.22 -6.06 20.00
CA THR A 101 3.90 -4.82 20.69
C THR A 101 2.39 -4.60 20.71
N ASP A 102 1.91 -3.81 21.67
CA ASP A 102 0.49 -3.43 21.75
C ASP A 102 0.14 -2.23 20.85
N CYS A 103 1.04 -1.87 19.91
CA CYS A 103 0.91 -0.69 19.07
C CYS A 103 0.00 -0.97 17.87
N THR A 104 -0.72 0.05 17.40
CA THR A 104 -1.39 0.02 16.11
C THR A 104 -0.36 0.03 14.98
N LEU A 105 -0.47 -0.93 14.05
CA LEU A 105 0.46 -1.04 12.93
C LEU A 105 -0.12 -0.44 11.67
N LYS A 106 0.63 0.49 11.08
CA LYS A 106 0.32 1.06 9.76
C LYS A 106 1.48 0.85 8.80
N ILE A 107 1.16 0.83 7.51
CA ILE A 107 2.13 0.65 6.45
C ILE A 107 1.95 1.73 5.39
N LEU A 108 3.07 2.26 4.90
CA LEU A 108 3.11 2.98 3.64
C LEU A 108 3.22 1.93 2.52
N PRO A 109 2.24 1.86 1.60
CA PRO A 109 2.27 0.90 0.49
C PRO A 109 3.53 1.03 -0.36
N GLY A 110 3.90 -0.05 -1.06
CA GLY A 110 4.99 -0.03 -2.02
C GLY A 110 4.72 0.94 -3.19
N VAL A 111 5.78 1.38 -3.86
CA VAL A 111 5.70 2.32 -4.99
C VAL A 111 4.74 1.83 -6.09
N TYR A 112 4.64 0.53 -6.30
CA TYR A 112 3.72 -0.10 -7.28
C TYR A 112 2.23 0.00 -6.92
N GLN A 113 1.91 0.35 -5.69
CA GLN A 113 0.53 0.51 -5.21
C GLN A 113 0.11 1.99 -5.14
N MET A 114 1.00 2.88 -5.54
CA MET A 114 0.76 4.33 -5.52
C MET A 114 0.33 4.78 -6.91
N VAL A 115 -0.84 5.40 -7.00
CA VAL A 115 -1.27 6.11 -8.19
C VAL A 115 -0.30 7.29 -8.38
N ASP A 116 0.31 7.41 -9.56
CA ASP A 116 1.31 8.44 -9.93
C ASP A 116 2.71 8.32 -9.27
N GLY A 117 3.01 7.23 -8.55
CA GLY A 117 4.36 7.00 -7.99
C GLY A 117 4.80 7.98 -6.89
N GLU A 118 3.93 8.88 -6.46
CA GLU A 118 4.23 9.85 -5.41
C GLU A 118 3.89 9.30 -4.02
N ILE A 119 4.80 9.53 -3.07
CA ILE A 119 4.58 9.19 -1.66
C ILE A 119 3.56 10.17 -1.09
N ASN A 120 2.36 9.68 -0.71
CA ASN A 120 1.32 10.47 -0.09
C ASN A 120 0.95 9.87 1.28
N VAL A 121 0.86 10.71 2.30
CA VAL A 121 0.47 10.29 3.67
C VAL A 121 -0.94 9.69 3.71
N ASN A 122 -1.83 10.13 2.83
CA ASN A 122 -3.17 9.57 2.73
C ASN A 122 -3.19 8.09 2.27
N SER A 123 -2.08 7.59 1.72
CA SER A 123 -1.94 6.17 1.37
C SER A 123 -1.53 5.29 2.57
N ILE A 124 -1.17 5.88 3.71
CA ILE A 124 -0.87 5.11 4.93
C ILE A 124 -2.14 4.41 5.39
N ARG A 125 -2.08 3.10 5.49
CA ARG A 125 -3.20 2.25 5.90
C ARG A 125 -2.81 1.25 6.98
N ASN A 126 -3.78 0.67 7.63
CA ASN A 126 -3.55 -0.45 8.54
C ASN A 126 -2.90 -1.63 7.79
N VAL A 127 -2.06 -2.37 8.51
CA VAL A 127 -1.43 -3.58 7.98
C VAL A 127 -2.50 -4.64 7.75
N ASP A 128 -2.56 -5.19 6.53
CA ASP A 128 -3.46 -6.28 6.16
C ASP A 128 -2.75 -7.64 6.33
N VAL A 129 -3.54 -8.72 6.39
CA VAL A 129 -3.04 -10.09 6.38
C VAL A 129 -2.18 -10.37 5.14
N LEU A 130 -2.52 -9.77 4.00
CA LEU A 130 -1.75 -9.89 2.76
C LEU A 130 -0.33 -9.32 2.86
N ASP A 131 -0.14 -8.25 3.63
CA ASP A 131 1.20 -7.66 3.87
C ASP A 131 2.12 -8.64 4.63
N LEU A 132 1.54 -9.58 5.35
CA LEU A 132 2.23 -10.56 6.17
C LEU A 132 2.51 -11.87 5.42
N LEU A 133 1.68 -12.18 4.43
CA LEU A 133 1.83 -13.40 3.64
C LEU A 133 3.03 -13.35 2.68
N GLY A 134 3.58 -12.16 2.41
CA GLY A 134 4.80 -11.98 1.65
C GLY A 134 4.75 -12.58 0.23
N ARG A 135 3.56 -12.66 -0.36
CA ARG A 135 3.44 -13.00 -1.78
C ARG A 135 3.84 -11.77 -2.57
N ASP A 136 4.94 -11.86 -3.31
CA ASP A 136 5.23 -10.88 -4.33
C ASP A 136 4.04 -10.83 -5.30
N PRO A 137 3.51 -9.65 -5.61
CA PRO A 137 2.63 -9.53 -6.76
C PRO A 137 3.39 -10.14 -7.93
N ILE A 138 2.77 -11.03 -8.66
CA ILE A 138 3.34 -11.52 -9.91
C ILE A 138 3.42 -10.30 -10.81
N GLU A 139 4.63 -9.78 -11.02
CA GLU A 139 4.87 -8.77 -12.05
C GLU A 139 4.70 -9.47 -13.40
N VAL A 140 3.50 -9.34 -13.90
CA VAL A 140 3.18 -9.79 -15.25
C VAL A 140 3.59 -8.65 -16.16
N ASP A 141 4.53 -8.88 -17.07
CA ASP A 141 4.80 -7.97 -18.18
C ASP A 141 3.55 -7.94 -19.08
N ILE A 142 2.65 -7.03 -18.71
CA ILE A 142 1.36 -6.86 -19.39
C ILE A 142 1.57 -6.52 -20.87
N GLU A 143 2.61 -5.73 -21.20
CA GLU A 143 2.90 -5.34 -22.58
C GLU A 143 3.31 -6.55 -23.44
N SER A 144 4.14 -7.44 -22.91
CA SER A 144 4.52 -8.65 -23.65
C SER A 144 3.36 -9.63 -23.83
N ILE A 145 2.50 -9.76 -22.82
CA ILE A 145 1.30 -10.62 -22.89
C ILE A 145 0.26 -9.99 -23.82
N MET A 146 0.07 -8.68 -23.74
CA MET A 146 -0.94 -7.97 -24.57
C MET A 146 -0.55 -7.86 -26.04
N GLY A 147 0.71 -8.11 -26.40
CA GLY A 147 1.12 -8.34 -27.77
C GLY A 147 0.36 -9.48 -28.46
N TYR A 148 -0.12 -10.48 -27.70
CA TYR A 148 -0.96 -11.56 -28.21
C TYR A 148 -2.42 -11.13 -28.50
N VAL A 149 -2.89 -10.05 -27.92
CA VAL A 149 -4.27 -9.56 -28.01
C VAL A 149 -4.50 -8.77 -29.30
N LYS A 150 -3.50 -7.99 -29.70
CA LYS A 150 -3.62 -7.10 -30.85
C LYS A 150 -3.98 -7.86 -32.12
N ASP A 151 -4.97 -7.34 -32.86
CA ASP A 151 -5.46 -7.89 -34.12
C ASP A 151 -6.06 -9.32 -34.03
N LYS A 152 -6.35 -9.81 -32.81
CA LYS A 152 -6.97 -11.13 -32.59
C LYS A 152 -8.46 -11.01 -32.30
N VAL A 153 -9.19 -12.08 -32.63
CA VAL A 153 -10.55 -12.27 -32.13
C VAL A 153 -10.47 -12.98 -30.78
N ILE A 154 -11.03 -12.37 -29.76
CA ILE A 154 -10.94 -12.85 -28.38
C ILE A 154 -12.35 -13.05 -27.84
N MET A 155 -12.58 -14.18 -27.19
CA MET A 155 -13.83 -14.47 -26.49
C MET A 155 -13.57 -14.53 -24.99
N VAL A 156 -14.36 -13.78 -24.22
CA VAL A 156 -14.36 -13.83 -22.76
C VAL A 156 -15.65 -14.52 -22.30
N THR A 157 -15.51 -15.69 -21.71
CA THR A 157 -16.63 -16.42 -21.09
C THR A 157 -16.87 -15.92 -19.68
N GLY A 158 -18.14 -15.80 -19.29
CA GLY A 158 -18.49 -15.12 -18.02
C GLY A 158 -18.18 -13.62 -18.05
N GLY A 159 -18.23 -13.02 -19.24
CA GLY A 159 -17.80 -11.63 -19.47
C GLY A 159 -18.67 -10.58 -18.79
N GLY A 160 -19.89 -10.91 -18.37
CA GLY A 160 -20.75 -10.06 -17.55
C GLY A 160 -20.50 -10.17 -16.04
N GLY A 161 -19.70 -11.14 -15.57
CA GLY A 161 -19.33 -11.30 -14.18
C GLY A 161 -18.23 -10.31 -13.72
N SER A 162 -17.98 -10.24 -12.41
CA SER A 162 -17.01 -9.29 -11.84
C SER A 162 -15.59 -9.44 -12.40
N ILE A 163 -15.09 -10.66 -12.58
CA ILE A 163 -13.76 -10.91 -13.16
C ILE A 163 -13.79 -10.75 -14.69
N GLY A 164 -14.80 -11.30 -15.35
CA GLY A 164 -14.91 -11.26 -16.80
C GLY A 164 -15.09 -9.85 -17.36
N SER A 165 -15.86 -9.00 -16.70
CA SER A 165 -16.06 -7.61 -17.11
C SER A 165 -14.76 -6.80 -17.00
N GLU A 166 -13.98 -7.01 -15.92
CA GLU A 166 -12.69 -6.36 -15.77
C GLU A 166 -11.70 -6.84 -16.84
N LEU A 167 -11.69 -8.14 -17.14
CA LEU A 167 -10.88 -8.67 -18.22
C LEU A 167 -11.27 -8.07 -19.57
N CYS A 168 -12.57 -7.88 -19.86
CA CYS A 168 -13.03 -7.21 -21.07
C CYS A 168 -12.52 -5.76 -21.16
N ARG A 169 -12.53 -4.99 -20.05
CA ARG A 169 -12.00 -3.62 -20.01
C ARG A 169 -10.52 -3.57 -20.34
N GLN A 170 -9.74 -4.48 -19.75
CA GLN A 170 -8.30 -4.55 -20.01
C GLN A 170 -8.00 -4.97 -21.46
N LEU A 171 -8.69 -5.98 -21.98
CA LEU A 171 -8.45 -6.48 -23.33
C LEU A 171 -8.78 -5.45 -24.41
N VAL A 172 -9.91 -4.71 -24.28
CA VAL A 172 -10.34 -3.76 -25.31
C VAL A 172 -9.34 -2.62 -25.51
N SER A 173 -8.66 -2.17 -24.48
CA SER A 173 -7.65 -1.11 -24.54
C SER A 173 -6.44 -1.48 -25.44
N HIS A 174 -6.19 -2.80 -25.62
CA HIS A 174 -5.08 -3.32 -26.44
C HIS A 174 -5.47 -3.62 -27.90
N LYS A 175 -6.60 -3.06 -28.36
CA LYS A 175 -7.05 -3.08 -29.77
C LYS A 175 -7.14 -4.48 -30.36
N PRO A 176 -7.94 -5.40 -29.79
CA PRO A 176 -8.27 -6.65 -30.45
C PRO A 176 -9.00 -6.37 -31.76
N LYS A 177 -8.91 -7.28 -32.71
CA LYS A 177 -9.71 -7.23 -33.93
C LYS A 177 -11.21 -7.31 -33.62
N GLN A 178 -11.57 -8.12 -32.61
CA GLN A 178 -12.91 -8.27 -32.10
C GLN A 178 -12.89 -8.82 -30.68
N LEU A 179 -13.74 -8.29 -29.82
CA LEU A 179 -13.96 -8.80 -28.46
C LEU A 179 -15.37 -9.37 -28.35
N ILE A 180 -15.48 -10.67 -28.09
CA ILE A 180 -16.75 -11.39 -27.93
C ILE A 180 -17.00 -11.60 -26.44
N ILE A 181 -18.08 -11.02 -25.93
CA ILE A 181 -18.54 -11.20 -24.55
C ILE A 181 -19.55 -12.34 -24.54
N PHE A 182 -19.23 -13.44 -23.85
CA PHE A 182 -20.12 -14.59 -23.74
C PHE A 182 -20.52 -14.78 -22.28
N ASP A 183 -21.84 -14.71 -22.00
CA ASP A 183 -22.36 -14.90 -20.64
C ASP A 183 -23.73 -15.55 -20.70
N ILE A 184 -24.11 -16.23 -19.62
CA ILE A 184 -25.45 -16.79 -19.44
C ILE A 184 -26.48 -15.73 -19.00
N TYR A 185 -25.99 -14.63 -18.38
CA TYR A 185 -26.81 -13.49 -17.97
C TYR A 185 -26.72 -12.36 -19.00
N GLU A 186 -27.74 -12.27 -19.83
CA GLU A 186 -27.82 -11.31 -20.95
C GLU A 186 -27.68 -9.86 -20.47
N ASN A 187 -28.33 -9.49 -19.37
CA ASN A 187 -28.31 -8.13 -18.84
C ASN A 187 -26.89 -7.67 -18.49
N ASN A 188 -26.13 -8.52 -17.79
CA ASN A 188 -24.77 -8.19 -17.38
C ASN A 188 -23.83 -8.08 -18.60
N ALA A 189 -24.01 -8.98 -19.59
CA ALA A 189 -23.24 -8.92 -20.84
C ALA A 189 -23.59 -7.65 -21.65
N TYR A 190 -24.84 -7.24 -21.65
CA TYR A 190 -25.29 -6.01 -22.28
C TYR A 190 -24.71 -4.78 -21.62
N ASP A 191 -24.74 -4.72 -20.29
CA ASP A 191 -24.23 -3.57 -19.51
C ASP A 191 -22.74 -3.33 -19.81
N ILE A 192 -21.90 -4.37 -19.73
CA ILE A 192 -20.47 -4.24 -20.05
C ILE A 192 -20.27 -3.89 -21.54
N GLN A 193 -21.07 -4.43 -22.45
CA GLN A 193 -20.99 -4.07 -23.86
C GLN A 193 -21.27 -2.57 -24.08
N GLN A 194 -22.30 -2.02 -23.44
CA GLN A 194 -22.62 -0.59 -23.54
C GLN A 194 -21.51 0.28 -22.96
N GLU A 195 -20.99 -0.09 -21.78
CA GLU A 195 -19.86 0.60 -21.15
C GLU A 195 -18.65 0.66 -22.10
N LEU A 196 -18.28 -0.48 -22.70
CA LEU A 196 -17.13 -0.56 -23.61
C LEU A 196 -17.36 0.23 -24.91
N LYS A 197 -18.57 0.24 -25.46
CA LYS A 197 -18.89 1.06 -26.64
C LYS A 197 -18.79 2.56 -26.38
N ILE A 198 -19.13 3.00 -25.17
CA ILE A 198 -19.01 4.41 -24.77
C ILE A 198 -17.54 4.80 -24.62
N ASN A 199 -16.75 3.97 -23.95
CA ASN A 199 -15.36 4.27 -23.63
C ASN A 199 -14.40 4.00 -24.80
N TYR A 200 -14.75 3.07 -25.70
CA TYR A 200 -13.94 2.65 -26.84
C TYR A 200 -14.82 2.55 -28.10
N PRO A 201 -15.21 3.70 -28.70
CA PRO A 201 -16.16 3.72 -29.83
C PRO A 201 -15.67 2.96 -31.07
N ASP A 202 -14.36 2.85 -31.24
CA ASP A 202 -13.73 2.17 -32.38
C ASP A 202 -13.55 0.65 -32.18
N ALA A 203 -13.92 0.12 -31.01
CA ALA A 203 -13.78 -1.30 -30.71
C ALA A 203 -14.92 -2.10 -31.31
N ASN A 204 -14.60 -3.28 -31.91
CA ASN A 204 -15.57 -4.22 -32.51
C ASN A 204 -15.80 -5.42 -31.57
#